data_f92a3e1e455823e8326b3aab22460220
#
_entry.id   f92a3e1e455823e8326b3aab22460220
#
_cell.length_a   1.000
_cell.length_b   1.000
_cell.length_c   1.000
_cell.angle_alpha   90.00
_cell.angle_beta   90.00
_cell.angle_gamma   90.00
#
_symmetry.space_group_name_H-M   'P 1'
#
loop_
_entity.id
_entity.type
_entity.pdbx_description
1 polymer ?
#
loop_
_entity_poly.entity_id
_entity_poly.type
_entity_poly.pdbx_seq_one_letter_code
_entity_poly.pdbx_strand_id
1 'polypeptide(L)'
;MTPVVGLCGNPNVGKSTLFNAATGLRQHTGNWTGKTVGLQSGTARVDGRALTLVDVPGTYSLRPVSEEERAAADFVRSGRADACIVVLDGTSLRRSLPLALEILVVQPRTVLCVNLLDEAKKQGVQVDTAALSKALGVPVVGAAARSGRGVREALRGAIDLVDGPAPKLEPLTLRPGETWAEACHRRAGELCALAVRQGNGAARDRQRRADRLLTGQLLGVPAMLLLLGLVFFLTLKGANYPSALLERGFSALGGWLRRGLTDLGAPAFLIGALMDGVYGTTATVVAVMLPPMALFFPLFTLLEDLGYLPRVAFNLDRCFACCHACGKQALTVCMGFGCNAVGVTGCRIIDSRRERLIAILTNAVTPCNGRFPALLTLCTVFFGGGLLSAGLMVGLMAFSVAMTLGLSFLLSRTILKGQPSAYTLELPPFRKPQVGKVIVRSLLDRTLRILLRAVTVAAPCGLILYLLGSLPQEGPSLLSRLVRLLDPVGRAFGLDGAILTGFLLGLPANEIVLPLTLQGYEAVGALPSAASGALGPALLAAGWTRWTALAFMVFSLLHFPCSTTLLTIKKETGSWGWTLLSALLPTIFGLLVCLIIRILTI
;
A
#
# COMPACT_ATOMS: atom_id res chain seq x y z
N MET A 1 41.50 9.98 14.33
CA MET A 1 40.13 10.12 13.80
C MET A 1 39.43 8.79 13.96
N THR A 2 38.16 8.77 14.27
CA THR A 2 37.36 7.53 14.28
C THR A 2 37.18 7.04 12.85
N PRO A 3 37.54 5.79 12.51
CA PRO A 3 37.42 5.28 11.14
C PRO A 3 35.96 5.22 10.70
N VAL A 4 35.71 5.57 9.43
CA VAL A 4 34.41 5.55 8.80
C VAL A 4 34.24 4.25 8.00
N VAL A 5 33.25 3.44 8.37
CA VAL A 5 32.99 2.17 7.71
C VAL A 5 31.61 2.22 7.03
N GLY A 6 31.61 2.02 5.71
CA GLY A 6 30.38 1.96 4.93
C GLY A 6 29.71 0.58 5.00
N LEU A 7 28.42 0.51 5.34
CA LEU A 7 27.63 -0.72 5.33
C LEU A 7 26.83 -0.80 4.03
N CYS A 8 27.28 -1.60 3.09
CA CYS A 8 26.74 -1.74 1.74
C CYS A 8 26.05 -3.09 1.54
N GLY A 9 25.29 -3.24 0.47
CA GLY A 9 24.65 -4.52 0.07
C GLY A 9 23.30 -4.34 -0.59
N ASN A 10 22.77 -5.40 -1.12
CA ASN A 10 21.48 -5.41 -1.80
C ASN A 10 20.33 -5.04 -0.83
N PRO A 11 19.19 -4.62 -1.34
CA PRO A 11 17.97 -4.53 -0.53
C PRO A 11 17.63 -5.88 0.12
N ASN A 12 17.08 -5.84 1.34
CA ASN A 12 16.58 -7.00 2.09
C ASN A 12 17.62 -8.06 2.56
N VAL A 13 18.91 -7.82 2.43
CA VAL A 13 19.96 -8.72 2.95
C VAL A 13 20.18 -8.60 4.46
N GLY A 14 19.44 -7.70 5.13
CA GLY A 14 19.54 -7.50 6.58
C GLY A 14 20.57 -6.45 7.01
N LYS A 15 20.91 -5.46 6.15
CA LYS A 15 21.81 -4.34 6.47
C LYS A 15 21.38 -3.61 7.74
N SER A 16 20.15 -3.08 7.77
CA SER A 16 19.64 -2.31 8.91
C SER A 16 19.53 -3.16 10.18
N THR A 17 19.35 -4.48 10.07
CA THR A 17 19.43 -5.39 11.21
C THR A 17 20.83 -5.46 11.76
N LEU A 18 21.85 -5.57 10.89
CA LEU A 18 23.25 -5.59 11.26
C LEU A 18 23.70 -4.23 11.83
N PHE A 19 23.26 -3.13 11.21
CA PHE A 19 23.51 -1.77 11.72
C PHE A 19 22.99 -1.58 13.13
N ASN A 20 21.72 -1.97 13.39
CA ASN A 20 21.11 -1.86 14.71
C ASN A 20 21.79 -2.76 15.75
N ALA A 21 22.18 -3.98 15.36
CA ALA A 21 22.92 -4.88 16.24
C ALA A 21 24.32 -4.35 16.57
N ALA A 22 24.96 -3.62 15.64
CA ALA A 22 26.29 -3.03 15.82
C ALA A 22 26.27 -1.74 16.65
N THR A 23 25.27 -0.88 16.47
CA THR A 23 25.19 0.46 17.07
C THR A 23 24.30 0.55 18.30
N GLY A 24 23.49 -0.47 18.59
CA GLY A 24 22.49 -0.46 19.65
C GLY A 24 21.29 0.48 19.37
N LEU A 25 21.23 1.12 18.21
CA LEU A 25 20.14 2.00 17.81
C LEU A 25 18.93 1.15 17.41
N ARG A 26 17.74 1.46 17.98
CA ARG A 26 16.48 0.82 17.58
C ARG A 26 15.97 1.45 16.28
N GLN A 27 16.55 1.11 15.16
CA GLN A 27 15.94 1.42 13.87
C GLN A 27 14.82 0.41 13.55
N HIS A 28 13.71 0.92 13.00
CA HIS A 28 12.65 0.08 12.51
C HIS A 28 13.18 -0.79 11.35
N THR A 29 13.29 -2.08 11.58
CA THR A 29 13.61 -3.10 10.57
C THR A 29 12.39 -3.37 9.70
N GLY A 30 11.88 -2.34 9.05
CA GLY A 30 10.81 -2.43 8.06
C GLY A 30 11.23 -1.66 6.83
N ASN A 31 10.98 -2.20 5.64
CA ASN A 31 11.18 -1.51 4.37
C ASN A 31 10.28 -0.26 4.28
N TRP A 32 10.65 0.81 4.97
CA TRP A 32 9.98 2.10 4.88
C TRP A 32 10.77 2.98 3.93
N THR A 33 10.56 2.78 2.63
CA THR A 33 10.92 3.76 1.61
C THR A 33 10.07 5.01 1.84
N GLY A 34 10.65 6.11 2.24
CA GLY A 34 9.93 7.36 2.42
C GLY A 34 10.54 8.39 3.36
N LYS A 35 11.86 8.33 3.62
CA LYS A 35 12.61 9.50 4.12
C LYS A 35 13.60 9.93 3.05
N THR A 36 13.70 11.24 2.86
CA THR A 36 14.76 11.96 2.12
C THR A 36 16.09 11.21 2.23
N VAL A 37 16.76 11.01 1.10
CA VAL A 37 18.02 10.27 0.96
C VAL A 37 19.10 10.88 1.86
N GLY A 38 19.05 10.54 3.14
CA GLY A 38 20.09 10.87 4.12
C GLY A 38 20.80 9.59 4.52
N LEU A 39 22.12 9.54 4.32
CA LEU A 39 22.97 8.49 4.87
C LEU A 39 22.84 8.51 6.40
N GLN A 40 22.46 7.38 6.98
CA GLN A 40 22.36 7.29 8.45
C GLN A 40 23.69 6.82 9.01
N SER A 41 24.17 7.48 10.05
CA SER A 41 25.41 7.11 10.72
C SER A 41 25.15 6.77 12.19
N GLY A 42 25.94 5.84 12.72
CA GLY A 42 25.92 5.46 14.12
C GLY A 42 27.32 5.07 14.59
N THR A 43 27.57 5.21 15.88
CA THR A 43 28.86 4.81 16.48
C THR A 43 28.75 3.36 16.95
N ALA A 44 29.66 2.51 16.49
CA ALA A 44 29.85 1.15 17.00
C ALA A 44 31.16 1.05 17.77
N ARG A 45 31.24 0.16 18.74
CA ARG A 45 32.44 -0.10 19.51
C ARG A 45 32.81 -1.58 19.45
N VAL A 46 34.05 -1.87 19.09
CA VAL A 46 34.61 -3.23 19.06
C VAL A 46 35.99 -3.21 19.70
N ASP A 47 36.18 -4.07 20.69
CA ASP A 47 37.44 -4.25 21.42
C ASP A 47 38.05 -2.93 21.95
N GLY A 48 37.17 -2.05 22.46
CA GLY A 48 37.56 -0.73 22.99
C GLY A 48 37.74 0.38 21.94
N ARG A 49 37.76 0.06 20.65
CA ARG A 49 37.86 1.03 19.55
C ARG A 49 36.49 1.48 19.07
N ALA A 50 36.32 2.78 18.88
CA ALA A 50 35.11 3.34 18.27
C ALA A 50 35.27 3.44 16.75
N LEU A 51 34.19 3.16 16.00
CA LEU A 51 34.11 3.39 14.56
C LEU A 51 32.77 4.05 14.23
N THR A 52 32.73 4.82 13.16
CA THR A 52 31.52 5.42 12.61
C THR A 52 31.01 4.51 11.51
N LEU A 53 29.87 3.85 11.76
CA LEU A 53 29.20 3.00 10.77
C LEU A 53 28.19 3.84 10.00
N VAL A 54 28.23 3.82 8.66
CA VAL A 54 27.32 4.55 7.79
C VAL A 54 26.43 3.54 7.06
N ASP A 55 25.11 3.56 7.30
CA ASP A 55 24.13 2.70 6.58
C ASP A 55 23.89 3.30 5.18
N VAL A 56 24.39 2.62 4.18
CA VAL A 56 24.27 3.02 2.77
C VAL A 56 22.99 2.41 2.19
N PRO A 57 22.17 3.17 1.42
CA PRO A 57 20.98 2.64 0.79
C PRO A 57 21.26 1.35 0.00
N GLY A 58 20.27 0.43 -0.02
CA GLY A 58 20.40 -0.82 -0.76
C GLY A 58 20.47 -0.59 -2.26
N THR A 59 21.44 -1.20 -2.92
CA THR A 59 21.58 -1.16 -4.39
C THR A 59 21.85 -2.55 -4.95
N TYR A 60 21.52 -2.74 -6.23
CA TYR A 60 21.86 -3.98 -6.95
C TYR A 60 23.13 -3.84 -7.78
N SER A 61 23.55 -2.63 -8.08
CA SER A 61 24.76 -2.33 -8.87
C SER A 61 25.25 -0.92 -8.54
N LEU A 62 26.49 -0.62 -8.79
CA LEU A 62 27.06 0.73 -8.74
C LEU A 62 26.68 1.58 -9.97
N ARG A 63 25.85 1.06 -10.89
CA ARG A 63 25.23 1.82 -11.99
C ARG A 63 23.82 2.24 -11.57
N PRO A 64 23.62 3.44 -11.02
CA PRO A 64 22.38 3.83 -10.39
C PRO A 64 21.26 4.06 -11.41
N VAL A 65 20.07 3.50 -11.11
CA VAL A 65 18.81 3.76 -11.81
C VAL A 65 17.90 4.68 -10.98
N SER A 66 18.05 4.68 -9.65
CA SER A 66 17.28 5.52 -8.71
C SER A 66 18.16 6.54 -8.00
N GLU A 67 17.53 7.56 -7.37
CA GLU A 67 18.24 8.55 -6.54
C GLU A 67 18.92 7.89 -5.32
N GLU A 68 18.30 6.86 -4.74
CA GLU A 68 18.86 6.10 -3.60
C GLU A 68 20.08 5.29 -4.02
N GLU A 69 20.02 4.63 -5.18
CA GLU A 69 21.16 3.91 -5.73
C GLU A 69 22.29 4.84 -6.13
N ARG A 70 21.97 6.06 -6.60
CA ARG A 70 22.97 7.09 -6.90
C ARG A 70 23.70 7.52 -5.62
N ALA A 71 22.98 7.78 -4.53
CA ALA A 71 23.58 8.12 -3.25
C ALA A 71 24.49 6.99 -2.73
N ALA A 72 24.10 5.72 -2.93
CA ALA A 72 24.93 4.58 -2.58
C ALA A 72 26.20 4.48 -3.43
N ALA A 73 26.08 4.60 -4.76
CA ALA A 73 27.21 4.56 -5.68
C ALA A 73 28.19 5.73 -5.44
N ASP A 74 27.68 6.94 -5.23
CA ASP A 74 28.46 8.14 -4.95
C ASP A 74 29.20 8.01 -3.62
N PHE A 75 28.58 7.44 -2.58
CA PHE A 75 29.24 7.20 -1.30
C PHE A 75 30.42 6.23 -1.45
N VAL A 76 30.22 5.08 -2.12
CA VAL A 76 31.28 4.08 -2.32
C VAL A 76 32.43 4.67 -3.15
N ARG A 77 32.14 5.46 -4.19
CA ARG A 77 33.14 6.07 -5.08
C ARG A 77 33.84 7.28 -4.47
N SER A 78 33.24 7.93 -3.47
CA SER A 78 33.77 9.19 -2.91
C SER A 78 35.04 9.04 -2.08
N GLY A 79 35.46 7.80 -1.75
CA GLY A 79 36.59 7.54 -0.88
C GLY A 79 36.38 7.99 0.57
N ARG A 80 35.16 8.35 0.99
CA ARG A 80 34.84 8.79 2.35
C ARG A 80 34.87 7.67 3.37
N ALA A 81 34.73 6.42 2.94
CA ALA A 81 34.83 5.26 3.79
C ALA A 81 36.25 4.74 3.81
N ASP A 82 36.82 4.58 5.01
CA ASP A 82 38.13 3.96 5.20
C ASP A 82 38.09 2.47 4.89
N ALA A 83 36.96 1.82 5.16
CA ALA A 83 36.65 0.44 4.77
C ALA A 83 35.14 0.26 4.50
N CYS A 84 34.77 -0.83 3.83
CA CYS A 84 33.38 -1.21 3.62
C CYS A 84 33.07 -2.60 4.22
N ILE A 85 31.84 -2.78 4.69
CA ILE A 85 31.27 -4.09 4.99
C ILE A 85 30.14 -4.33 3.98
N VAL A 86 30.29 -5.32 3.10
CA VAL A 86 29.26 -5.67 2.14
C VAL A 86 28.45 -6.86 2.67
N VAL A 87 27.17 -6.62 2.94
CA VAL A 87 26.27 -7.63 3.46
C VAL A 87 25.67 -8.43 2.31
N LEU A 88 25.90 -9.74 2.34
CA LEU A 88 25.44 -10.71 1.35
C LEU A 88 24.34 -11.57 1.92
N ASP A 89 23.42 -12.02 1.04
CA ASP A 89 22.37 -12.96 1.41
C ASP A 89 22.87 -14.40 1.29
N GLY A 90 23.05 -15.09 2.42
CA GLY A 90 23.47 -16.48 2.48
C GLY A 90 22.45 -17.46 1.88
N THR A 91 21.17 -17.08 1.76
CA THR A 91 20.12 -17.89 1.14
C THR A 91 20.16 -17.82 -0.38
N SER A 92 20.70 -16.70 -0.93
CA SER A 92 20.76 -16.41 -2.36
C SER A 92 22.08 -15.68 -2.73
N LEU A 93 23.20 -16.32 -2.42
CA LEU A 93 24.53 -15.73 -2.56
C LEU A 93 24.86 -15.30 -3.99
N ARG A 94 24.46 -16.12 -5.00
CA ARG A 94 24.68 -15.82 -6.43
C ARG A 94 24.17 -14.46 -6.87
N ARG A 95 23.18 -13.94 -6.17
CA ARG A 95 22.53 -12.67 -6.49
C ARG A 95 23.23 -11.48 -5.83
N SER A 96 23.76 -11.65 -4.63
CA SER A 96 24.39 -10.55 -3.89
C SER A 96 25.89 -10.41 -4.20
N LEU A 97 26.54 -11.44 -4.70
CA LEU A 97 27.95 -11.41 -5.10
C LEU A 97 28.30 -10.43 -6.23
N PRO A 98 27.49 -10.21 -7.30
CA PRO A 98 27.84 -9.26 -8.36
C PRO A 98 28.10 -7.85 -7.83
N LEU A 99 27.22 -7.34 -6.94
CA LEU A 99 27.45 -6.04 -6.29
C LEU A 99 28.74 -6.04 -5.44
N ALA A 100 28.99 -7.12 -4.71
CA ALA A 100 30.23 -7.22 -3.91
C ALA A 100 31.47 -7.15 -4.78
N LEU A 101 31.46 -7.81 -5.94
CA LEU A 101 32.56 -7.73 -6.91
C LEU A 101 32.75 -6.32 -7.47
N GLU A 102 31.65 -5.60 -7.76
CA GLU A 102 31.73 -4.19 -8.18
C GLU A 102 32.30 -3.29 -7.07
N ILE A 103 31.90 -3.50 -5.81
CA ILE A 103 32.41 -2.70 -4.68
C ILE A 103 33.87 -3.00 -4.41
N LEU A 104 34.31 -4.27 -4.46
CA LEU A 104 35.69 -4.66 -4.24
C LEU A 104 36.67 -3.97 -5.19
N VAL A 105 36.27 -3.75 -6.45
CA VAL A 105 37.11 -3.04 -7.43
C VAL A 105 37.28 -1.56 -7.07
N VAL A 106 36.24 -0.92 -6.53
CA VAL A 106 36.27 0.51 -6.16
C VAL A 106 36.89 0.72 -4.78
N GLN A 107 36.58 -0.17 -3.83
CA GLN A 107 37.06 -0.11 -2.45
C GLN A 107 37.61 -1.49 -2.04
N PRO A 108 38.92 -1.74 -2.23
CA PRO A 108 39.57 -3.01 -1.89
C PRO A 108 39.51 -3.36 -0.40
N ARG A 109 39.49 -2.34 0.49
CA ARG A 109 39.34 -2.53 1.95
C ARG A 109 37.93 -2.87 2.31
N THR A 110 37.49 -4.06 1.89
CA THR A 110 36.10 -4.52 2.05
C THR A 110 36.06 -5.89 2.73
N VAL A 111 35.22 -5.99 3.76
CA VAL A 111 34.83 -7.25 4.42
C VAL A 111 33.51 -7.70 3.81
N LEU A 112 33.43 -8.96 3.44
CA LEU A 112 32.17 -9.58 3.01
C LEU A 112 31.48 -10.24 4.21
N CYS A 113 30.27 -9.81 4.52
CA CYS A 113 29.47 -10.37 5.61
C CYS A 113 28.31 -11.20 5.04
N VAL A 114 28.46 -12.53 5.03
CA VAL A 114 27.39 -13.45 4.61
C VAL A 114 26.36 -13.59 5.71
N ASN A 115 25.28 -12.85 5.61
CA ASN A 115 24.19 -12.81 6.59
C ASN A 115 23.10 -13.86 6.29
N LEU A 116 22.14 -14.01 7.20
CA LEU A 116 21.01 -14.96 7.10
C LEU A 116 21.46 -16.43 7.06
N LEU A 117 22.61 -16.78 7.63
CA LEU A 117 23.09 -18.16 7.67
C LEU A 117 22.18 -19.10 8.45
N ASP A 118 21.45 -18.61 9.42
CA ASP A 118 20.41 -19.35 10.16
C ASP A 118 19.22 -19.71 9.25
N GLU A 119 18.81 -18.81 8.37
CA GLU A 119 17.79 -19.08 7.35
C GLU A 119 18.33 -19.98 6.23
N ALA A 120 19.56 -19.75 5.76
CA ALA A 120 20.22 -20.59 4.78
C ALA A 120 20.31 -22.05 5.25
N LYS A 121 20.72 -22.28 6.49
CA LYS A 121 20.78 -23.62 7.10
C LYS A 121 19.40 -24.30 7.15
N LYS A 122 18.33 -23.57 7.49
CA LYS A 122 16.94 -24.07 7.46
C LYS A 122 16.50 -24.47 6.05
N GLN A 123 17.02 -23.81 5.03
CA GLN A 123 16.75 -24.10 3.60
C GLN A 123 17.68 -25.18 3.02
N GLY A 124 18.55 -25.77 3.83
CA GLY A 124 19.51 -26.77 3.38
C GLY A 124 20.67 -26.19 2.56
N VAL A 125 20.91 -24.89 2.66
CA VAL A 125 22.04 -24.21 2.01
C VAL A 125 23.16 -24.04 3.02
N GLN A 126 24.33 -24.54 2.68
CA GLN A 126 25.56 -24.35 3.44
C GLN A 126 26.53 -23.50 2.61
N VAL A 127 27.02 -22.42 3.22
CA VAL A 127 27.99 -21.51 2.59
C VAL A 127 29.34 -21.69 3.28
N ASP A 128 30.34 -22.06 2.51
CA ASP A 128 31.72 -22.14 2.95
C ASP A 128 32.38 -20.77 2.82
N THR A 129 32.38 -20.02 3.96
CA THR A 129 32.97 -18.66 4.03
C THR A 129 34.49 -18.69 3.90
N ALA A 130 35.14 -19.79 4.29
CA ALA A 130 36.60 -19.92 4.16
C ALA A 130 37.01 -20.11 2.69
N ALA A 131 36.26 -20.93 1.93
CA ALA A 131 36.47 -21.08 0.50
C ALA A 131 36.27 -19.77 -0.26
N LEU A 132 35.24 -18.98 0.11
CA LEU A 132 35.02 -17.65 -0.47
C LEU A 132 36.15 -16.67 -0.15
N SER A 133 36.62 -16.66 1.10
CA SER A 133 37.72 -15.79 1.53
C SER A 133 39.00 -16.09 0.76
N LYS A 134 39.30 -17.37 0.58
CA LYS A 134 40.48 -17.82 -0.18
C LYS A 134 40.37 -17.48 -1.69
N ALA A 135 39.16 -17.61 -2.27
CA ALA A 135 38.94 -17.34 -3.69
C ALA A 135 38.87 -15.86 -4.05
N LEU A 136 38.55 -15.00 -3.09
CA LEU A 136 38.44 -13.55 -3.30
C LEU A 136 39.61 -12.74 -2.73
N GLY A 137 40.43 -13.35 -1.86
CA GLY A 137 41.53 -12.66 -1.20
C GLY A 137 41.11 -11.61 -0.16
N VAL A 138 39.86 -11.64 0.30
CA VAL A 138 39.30 -10.70 1.29
C VAL A 138 38.67 -11.44 2.46
N PRO A 139 38.59 -10.83 3.65
CA PRO A 139 37.89 -11.43 4.79
C PRO A 139 36.42 -11.67 4.49
N VAL A 140 35.94 -12.91 4.72
CA VAL A 140 34.53 -13.29 4.60
C VAL A 140 34.06 -13.83 5.93
N VAL A 141 33.07 -13.16 6.53
CA VAL A 141 32.50 -13.47 7.83
C VAL A 141 31.08 -13.98 7.67
N GLY A 142 30.78 -15.09 8.33
CA GLY A 142 29.43 -15.61 8.39
C GLY A 142 28.63 -14.99 9.54
N ALA A 143 27.41 -14.48 9.26
CA ALA A 143 26.60 -13.79 10.24
C ALA A 143 25.14 -14.26 10.28
N ALA A 144 24.52 -14.05 11.44
CA ALA A 144 23.08 -14.08 11.68
C ALA A 144 22.74 -12.83 12.50
N ALA A 145 22.65 -11.69 11.82
CA ALA A 145 22.52 -10.36 12.45
C ALA A 145 21.35 -10.27 13.43
N ARG A 146 20.26 -11.00 13.20
CA ARG A 146 19.09 -11.06 14.11
C ARG A 146 19.42 -11.60 15.50
N SER A 147 20.40 -12.51 15.61
CA SER A 147 20.91 -13.06 16.89
C SER A 147 22.21 -12.40 17.35
N GLY A 148 22.71 -11.40 16.63
CA GLY A 148 23.98 -10.73 16.92
C GLY A 148 25.24 -11.54 16.54
N ARG A 149 25.08 -12.76 16.03
CA ARG A 149 26.19 -13.64 15.70
C ARG A 149 26.92 -13.14 14.45
N GLY A 150 28.25 -13.10 14.49
CA GLY A 150 29.08 -12.68 13.35
C GLY A 150 29.20 -11.15 13.19
N VAL A 151 28.44 -10.34 13.97
CA VAL A 151 28.47 -8.87 13.85
C VAL A 151 29.79 -8.30 14.35
N ARG A 152 30.26 -8.76 15.51
CA ARG A 152 31.51 -8.30 16.10
C ARG A 152 32.72 -8.67 15.23
N GLU A 153 32.71 -9.86 14.66
CA GLU A 153 33.74 -10.35 13.76
C GLU A 153 33.79 -9.54 12.45
N ALA A 154 32.65 -9.15 11.89
CA ALA A 154 32.62 -8.32 10.69
C ALA A 154 33.17 -6.92 10.96
N LEU A 155 32.84 -6.32 12.11
CA LEU A 155 33.35 -5.02 12.51
C LEU A 155 34.87 -5.06 12.82
N ARG A 156 35.34 -6.13 13.48
CA ARG A 156 36.78 -6.34 13.72
C ARG A 156 37.51 -6.47 12.39
N GLY A 157 37.05 -7.29 11.46
CA GLY A 157 37.66 -7.42 10.15
C GLY A 157 37.73 -6.10 9.38
N ALA A 158 36.75 -5.20 9.55
CA ALA A 158 36.79 -3.87 8.94
C ALA A 158 37.90 -2.99 9.58
N ILE A 159 38.05 -3.02 10.91
CA ILE A 159 39.10 -2.29 11.62
C ILE A 159 40.47 -2.83 11.19
N ASP A 160 40.67 -4.13 11.13
CA ASP A 160 41.91 -4.78 10.72
C ASP A 160 42.31 -4.37 9.28
N LEU A 161 41.36 -4.18 8.39
CA LEU A 161 41.59 -3.69 7.03
C LEU A 161 41.90 -2.18 6.97
N VAL A 162 41.43 -1.38 7.92
CA VAL A 162 41.79 0.05 8.03
C VAL A 162 43.25 0.19 8.45
N ASP A 163 43.67 -0.59 9.45
CA ASP A 163 45.02 -0.53 10.00
C ASP A 163 46.07 -1.28 9.15
N GLY A 164 45.62 -2.21 8.30
CA GLY A 164 46.45 -3.09 7.50
C GLY A 164 46.64 -2.67 6.05
N PRO A 165 47.47 -3.41 5.30
CA PRO A 165 47.62 -3.23 3.85
C PRO A 165 46.32 -3.60 3.12
N ALA A 166 46.05 -2.90 2.01
CA ALA A 166 44.91 -3.25 1.18
C ALA A 166 45.05 -4.67 0.61
N PRO A 167 43.97 -5.49 0.62
CA PRO A 167 44.00 -6.85 0.04
C PRO A 167 44.40 -6.81 -1.43
N LYS A 168 45.20 -7.77 -1.84
CA LYS A 168 45.51 -7.99 -3.26
C LYS A 168 44.35 -8.79 -3.88
N LEU A 169 43.54 -8.13 -4.71
CA LEU A 169 42.43 -8.73 -5.41
C LEU A 169 42.90 -9.35 -6.74
N GLU A 170 42.38 -10.53 -7.08
CA GLU A 170 42.52 -11.06 -8.43
C GLU A 170 41.70 -10.19 -9.41
N PRO A 171 42.29 -9.67 -10.50
CA PRO A 171 41.58 -8.87 -11.46
C PRO A 171 40.49 -9.69 -12.17
N LEU A 172 39.30 -9.09 -12.29
CA LEU A 172 38.20 -9.72 -13.05
C LEU A 172 38.53 -9.67 -14.53
N THR A 173 38.73 -10.84 -15.13
CA THR A 173 39.04 -10.98 -16.57
C THR A 173 37.78 -10.92 -17.40
N LEU A 174 37.71 -9.99 -18.36
CA LEU A 174 36.63 -9.87 -19.33
C LEU A 174 36.88 -10.79 -20.52
N ARG A 175 35.86 -11.49 -20.98
CA ARG A 175 35.90 -12.26 -22.26
C ARG A 175 35.62 -11.30 -23.42
N PRO A 176 36.09 -11.61 -24.64
CA PRO A 176 35.78 -10.79 -25.82
C PRO A 176 34.25 -10.63 -26.01
N GLY A 177 33.78 -9.37 -26.07
CA GLY A 177 32.34 -9.05 -26.20
C GLY A 177 31.51 -9.08 -24.90
N GLU A 178 32.12 -9.44 -23.76
CA GLU A 178 31.43 -9.51 -22.47
C GLU A 178 31.38 -8.14 -21.81
N THR A 179 30.22 -7.76 -21.32
CA THR A 179 30.07 -6.55 -20.52
C THR A 179 30.57 -6.78 -19.08
N TRP A 180 30.96 -5.70 -18.38
CA TRP A 180 31.36 -5.76 -16.98
C TRP A 180 30.35 -6.45 -16.07
N ALA A 181 29.07 -6.18 -16.27
CA ALA A 181 27.99 -6.80 -15.50
C ALA A 181 27.92 -8.32 -15.73
N GLU A 182 28.04 -8.75 -16.98
CA GLU A 182 28.05 -10.19 -17.33
C GLU A 182 29.24 -10.90 -16.71
N ALA A 183 30.42 -10.27 -16.72
CA ALA A 183 31.62 -10.82 -16.08
C ALA A 183 31.45 -10.96 -14.56
N CYS A 184 30.85 -9.96 -13.88
CA CYS A 184 30.50 -10.05 -12.46
C CYS A 184 29.52 -11.19 -12.20
N HIS A 185 28.49 -11.35 -13.02
CA HIS A 185 27.52 -12.45 -12.89
C HIS A 185 28.12 -13.84 -13.15
N ARG A 186 29.01 -13.95 -14.11
CA ARG A 186 29.77 -15.20 -14.39
C ARG A 186 30.66 -15.55 -13.19
N ARG A 187 31.49 -14.61 -12.71
CA ARG A 187 32.37 -14.83 -11.56
C ARG A 187 31.59 -15.17 -10.30
N ALA A 188 30.47 -14.51 -10.07
CA ALA A 188 29.55 -14.86 -8.97
C ALA A 188 29.01 -16.30 -9.09
N GLY A 189 28.74 -16.78 -10.32
CA GLY A 189 28.36 -18.17 -10.59
C GLY A 189 29.46 -19.17 -10.22
N GLU A 190 30.70 -18.86 -10.61
CA GLU A 190 31.89 -19.69 -10.31
C GLU A 190 32.13 -19.80 -8.79
N LEU A 191 32.10 -18.62 -8.08
CA LEU A 191 32.27 -18.56 -6.63
C LEU A 191 31.16 -19.33 -5.89
N CYS A 192 29.90 -19.23 -6.37
CA CYS A 192 28.81 -20.01 -5.79
C CYS A 192 28.99 -21.53 -6.02
N ALA A 193 29.47 -21.95 -7.18
CA ALA A 193 29.73 -23.37 -7.44
C ALA A 193 30.82 -23.93 -6.50
N LEU A 194 31.77 -23.08 -6.13
CA LEU A 194 32.86 -23.44 -5.24
C LEU A 194 32.46 -23.49 -3.77
N ALA A 195 31.67 -22.47 -3.31
CA ALA A 195 31.45 -22.24 -1.90
C ALA A 195 30.04 -22.61 -1.37
N VAL A 196 29.10 -22.89 -2.27
CA VAL A 196 27.71 -23.19 -1.84
C VAL A 196 27.43 -24.69 -2.06
N ARG A 197 27.22 -25.38 -0.94
CA ARG A 197 26.75 -26.78 -0.96
C ARG A 197 25.24 -26.80 -0.74
N GLN A 198 24.49 -27.39 -1.66
CA GLN A 198 23.06 -27.57 -1.55
C GLN A 198 22.75 -28.95 -0.99
N GLY A 199 22.23 -29.03 0.22
CA GLY A 199 21.71 -30.27 0.78
C GLY A 199 20.33 -30.63 0.21
N ASN A 200 19.88 -31.87 0.42
CA ASN A 200 18.54 -32.34 0.05
C ASN A 200 17.47 -31.56 0.89
N GLY A 201 16.99 -30.47 0.33
CA GLY A 201 16.03 -29.59 1.00
C GLY A 201 14.58 -29.96 0.68
N ALA A 202 14.00 -30.96 1.34
CA ALA A 202 12.56 -31.27 1.25
C ALA A 202 11.66 -30.03 1.51
N ALA A 203 12.16 -29.06 2.29
CA ALA A 203 11.48 -27.79 2.52
C ALA A 203 11.50 -26.90 1.26
N ARG A 204 12.62 -26.88 0.52
CA ARG A 204 12.78 -26.12 -0.73
C ARG A 204 11.92 -26.71 -1.85
N ASP A 205 11.82 -28.04 -1.91
CA ASP A 205 10.96 -28.70 -2.91
C ASP A 205 9.49 -28.47 -2.64
N ARG A 206 9.06 -28.46 -1.37
CA ARG A 206 7.71 -28.05 -0.97
C ARG A 206 7.43 -26.61 -1.35
N GLN A 207 8.36 -25.70 -1.08
CA GLN A 207 8.23 -24.28 -1.47
C GLN A 207 8.15 -24.14 -2.99
N ARG A 208 9.02 -24.78 -3.76
CA ARG A 208 8.99 -24.75 -5.23
C ARG A 208 7.70 -25.32 -5.81
N ARG A 209 7.13 -26.38 -5.21
CA ARG A 209 5.82 -26.92 -5.61
C ARG A 209 4.70 -25.94 -5.30
N ALA A 210 4.69 -25.35 -4.12
CA ALA A 210 3.73 -24.32 -3.72
C ALA A 210 3.84 -23.08 -4.64
N ASP A 211 5.06 -22.60 -4.92
CA ASP A 211 5.27 -21.47 -5.82
C ASP A 211 4.78 -21.78 -7.23
N ARG A 212 5.11 -22.96 -7.78
CA ARG A 212 4.65 -23.39 -9.12
C ARG A 212 3.11 -23.44 -9.20
N LEU A 213 2.44 -23.87 -8.13
CA LEU A 213 0.99 -23.93 -8.06
C LEU A 213 0.37 -22.52 -7.96
N LEU A 214 0.96 -21.63 -7.14
CA LEU A 214 0.42 -20.30 -6.86
C LEU A 214 0.83 -19.24 -7.89
N THR A 215 1.90 -19.47 -8.67
CA THR A 215 2.33 -18.57 -9.75
C THR A 215 2.01 -19.12 -11.16
N GLY A 216 1.41 -20.30 -11.23
CA GLY A 216 0.93 -20.89 -12.50
C GLY A 216 -0.30 -20.13 -13.02
N GLN A 217 -0.34 -19.84 -14.33
CA GLN A 217 -1.46 -19.12 -14.95
C GLN A 217 -2.81 -19.82 -14.77
N LEU A 218 -2.82 -21.16 -14.78
CA LEU A 218 -4.05 -21.95 -14.71
C LEU A 218 -4.63 -22.05 -13.29
N LEU A 219 -3.79 -22.17 -12.25
CA LEU A 219 -4.23 -22.36 -10.86
C LEU A 219 -3.95 -21.13 -9.99
N GLY A 220 -2.92 -20.36 -10.29
CA GLY A 220 -2.52 -19.21 -9.48
C GLY A 220 -3.54 -18.06 -9.51
N VAL A 221 -4.11 -17.76 -10.69
CA VAL A 221 -5.11 -16.69 -10.81
C VAL A 221 -6.43 -17.08 -10.12
N PRO A 222 -7.03 -18.26 -10.35
CA PRO A 222 -8.21 -18.70 -9.59
C PRO A 222 -7.98 -18.77 -8.08
N ALA A 223 -6.82 -19.29 -7.62
CA ALA A 223 -6.48 -19.33 -6.20
C ALA A 223 -6.37 -17.93 -5.59
N MET A 224 -5.80 -16.98 -6.35
CA MET A 224 -5.72 -15.57 -5.95
C MET A 224 -7.11 -14.94 -5.80
N LEU A 225 -7.99 -15.14 -6.79
CA LEU A 225 -9.35 -14.60 -6.75
C LEU A 225 -10.17 -15.23 -5.61
N LEU A 226 -10.04 -16.54 -5.39
CA LEU A 226 -10.70 -17.24 -4.30
C LEU A 226 -10.24 -16.73 -2.94
N LEU A 227 -8.94 -16.58 -2.73
CA LEU A 227 -8.40 -16.10 -1.46
C LEU A 227 -8.78 -14.64 -1.20
N LEU A 228 -8.69 -13.79 -2.22
CA LEU A 228 -9.12 -12.40 -2.12
C LEU A 228 -10.61 -12.31 -1.82
N GLY A 229 -11.43 -13.09 -2.53
CA GLY A 229 -12.87 -13.21 -2.28
C GLY A 229 -13.19 -13.70 -0.86
N LEU A 230 -12.42 -14.67 -0.35
CA LEU A 230 -12.57 -15.14 1.04
C LEU A 230 -12.25 -14.03 2.06
N VAL A 231 -11.18 -13.27 1.86
CA VAL A 231 -10.84 -12.13 2.73
C VAL A 231 -11.95 -11.10 2.72
N PHE A 232 -12.48 -10.74 1.55
CA PHE A 232 -13.61 -9.82 1.45
C PHE A 232 -14.88 -10.37 2.09
N PHE A 233 -15.21 -11.63 1.85
CA PHE A 233 -16.37 -12.27 2.46
C PHE A 233 -16.30 -12.27 3.99
N LEU A 234 -15.15 -12.66 4.55
CA LEU A 234 -14.92 -12.64 5.99
C LEU A 234 -14.99 -11.21 6.55
N THR A 235 -14.45 -10.24 5.82
CA THR A 235 -14.48 -8.82 6.24
C THR A 235 -15.90 -8.29 6.25
N LEU A 236 -16.66 -8.48 5.17
CA LEU A 236 -18.03 -7.95 5.03
C LEU A 236 -19.00 -8.64 6.00
N LYS A 237 -19.04 -9.97 6.00
CA LYS A 237 -19.92 -10.73 6.91
C LYS A 237 -19.51 -10.59 8.37
N GLY A 238 -18.21 -10.65 8.65
CA GLY A 238 -17.67 -10.55 10.01
C GLY A 238 -17.84 -9.16 10.62
N ALA A 239 -17.87 -8.10 9.81
CA ALA A 239 -18.05 -6.74 10.28
C ALA A 239 -19.51 -6.40 10.66
N ASN A 240 -20.49 -7.05 10.06
CA ASN A 240 -21.90 -6.68 10.22
C ASN A 240 -22.37 -6.70 11.69
N TYR A 241 -22.05 -7.76 12.43
CA TYR A 241 -22.46 -7.87 13.84
C TYR A 241 -21.78 -6.83 14.73
N PRO A 242 -20.43 -6.64 14.71
CA PRO A 242 -19.78 -5.58 15.47
C PRO A 242 -20.24 -4.17 15.06
N SER A 243 -20.52 -3.92 13.78
CA SER A 243 -21.04 -2.63 13.33
C SER A 243 -22.42 -2.34 13.91
N ALA A 244 -23.34 -3.30 13.87
CA ALA A 244 -24.66 -3.15 14.46
C ALA A 244 -24.62 -2.97 16.00
N LEU A 245 -23.66 -3.62 16.67
CA LEU A 245 -23.46 -3.45 18.11
C LEU A 245 -22.96 -2.05 18.44
N LEU A 246 -21.97 -1.53 17.68
CA LEU A 246 -21.46 -0.17 17.84
C LEU A 246 -22.55 0.87 17.56
N GLU A 247 -23.32 0.68 16.50
CA GLU A 247 -24.44 1.58 16.16
C GLU A 247 -25.47 1.67 17.28
N ARG A 248 -25.88 0.54 17.85
CA ARG A 248 -26.76 0.50 19.04
C ARG A 248 -26.14 1.20 20.24
N GLY A 249 -24.85 0.96 20.52
CA GLY A 249 -24.13 1.60 21.61
C GLY A 249 -24.06 3.12 21.44
N PHE A 250 -23.68 3.60 20.25
CA PHE A 250 -23.64 5.01 19.95
C PHE A 250 -25.03 5.65 19.95
N SER A 251 -26.06 4.98 19.46
CA SER A 251 -27.45 5.45 19.52
C SER A 251 -27.92 5.61 20.97
N ALA A 252 -27.66 4.63 21.85
CA ALA A 252 -27.99 4.70 23.26
C ALA A 252 -27.25 5.86 23.97
N LEU A 253 -25.93 6.00 23.71
CA LEU A 253 -25.11 7.09 24.23
C LEU A 253 -25.60 8.44 23.72
N GLY A 254 -25.93 8.54 22.42
CA GLY A 254 -26.50 9.75 21.82
C GLY A 254 -27.83 10.16 22.48
N GLY A 255 -28.71 9.18 22.73
CA GLY A 255 -29.96 9.42 23.46
C GLY A 255 -29.76 9.90 24.88
N TRP A 256 -28.76 9.38 25.58
CA TRP A 256 -28.39 9.83 26.93
C TRP A 256 -27.81 11.24 26.90
N LEU A 257 -26.86 11.55 26.00
CA LEU A 257 -26.27 12.87 25.84
C LEU A 257 -27.34 13.93 25.47
N ARG A 258 -28.25 13.57 24.55
CA ARG A 258 -29.35 14.47 24.13
C ARG A 258 -30.24 14.83 25.30
N ARG A 259 -30.64 13.85 26.13
CA ARG A 259 -31.44 14.13 27.36
C ARG A 259 -30.68 15.04 28.30
N GLY A 260 -29.41 14.77 28.59
CA GLY A 260 -28.59 15.62 29.45
C GLY A 260 -28.48 17.09 28.95
N LEU A 261 -28.31 17.30 27.64
CA LEU A 261 -28.29 18.63 27.06
C LEU A 261 -29.66 19.33 27.14
N THR A 262 -30.75 18.58 27.01
CA THR A 262 -32.11 19.09 27.14
C THR A 262 -32.40 19.51 28.59
N ASP A 263 -32.00 18.67 29.56
CA ASP A 263 -32.16 18.93 30.99
C ASP A 263 -31.34 20.16 31.47
N LEU A 264 -30.20 20.41 30.79
CA LEU A 264 -29.38 21.62 31.00
C LEU A 264 -29.99 22.89 30.35
N GLY A 265 -31.13 22.79 29.66
CA GLY A 265 -31.78 23.90 29.00
C GLY A 265 -31.10 24.44 27.74
N ALA A 266 -30.28 23.62 27.07
CA ALA A 266 -29.59 24.03 25.85
C ALA A 266 -30.60 24.33 24.72
N PRO A 267 -30.36 25.35 23.86
CA PRO A 267 -31.22 25.66 22.72
C PRO A 267 -31.37 24.48 21.77
N ALA A 268 -32.57 24.22 21.27
CA ALA A 268 -32.84 23.09 20.35
C ALA A 268 -31.92 23.07 19.12
N PHE A 269 -31.59 24.25 18.58
CA PHE A 269 -30.64 24.38 17.47
C PHE A 269 -29.24 23.87 17.84
N LEU A 270 -28.74 24.19 19.03
CA LEU A 270 -27.44 23.75 19.51
C LEU A 270 -27.41 22.22 19.75
N ILE A 271 -28.52 21.71 20.35
CA ILE A 271 -28.67 20.24 20.53
C ILE A 271 -28.65 19.55 19.19
N GLY A 272 -29.38 20.04 18.18
CA GLY A 272 -29.38 19.50 16.83
C GLY A 272 -27.99 19.57 16.17
N ALA A 273 -27.31 20.70 16.24
CA ALA A 273 -25.97 20.88 15.67
C ALA A 273 -24.94 19.90 16.27
N LEU A 274 -24.96 19.74 17.60
CA LEU A 274 -24.03 18.86 18.30
C LEU A 274 -24.41 17.39 18.15
N MET A 275 -25.71 17.06 18.31
CA MET A 275 -26.14 15.65 18.36
C MET A 275 -26.43 15.07 16.97
N ASP A 276 -27.16 15.76 16.12
CA ASP A 276 -27.50 15.27 14.77
C ASP A 276 -26.38 15.59 13.79
N GLY A 277 -25.74 16.75 13.89
CA GLY A 277 -24.61 17.16 13.07
C GLY A 277 -23.33 16.42 13.44
N VAL A 278 -22.68 16.85 14.52
CA VAL A 278 -21.32 16.40 14.88
C VAL A 278 -21.32 14.96 15.35
N TYR A 279 -22.09 14.66 16.41
CA TYR A 279 -22.08 13.33 17.03
C TYR A 279 -22.65 12.26 16.11
N GLY A 280 -23.83 12.48 15.52
CA GLY A 280 -24.51 11.50 14.68
C GLY A 280 -23.66 11.09 13.48
N THR A 281 -23.11 12.06 12.73
CA THR A 281 -22.23 11.78 11.59
C THR A 281 -20.96 11.05 12.02
N THR A 282 -20.31 11.48 13.12
CA THR A 282 -19.10 10.85 13.62
C THR A 282 -19.35 9.43 14.10
N ALA A 283 -20.43 9.21 14.86
CA ALA A 283 -20.83 7.91 15.37
C ALA A 283 -21.11 6.91 14.24
N THR A 284 -21.85 7.36 13.22
CA THR A 284 -22.15 6.55 12.02
C THR A 284 -20.85 6.17 11.28
N VAL A 285 -19.97 7.13 11.02
CA VAL A 285 -18.69 6.87 10.36
C VAL A 285 -17.84 5.88 11.15
N VAL A 286 -17.76 6.03 12.48
CA VAL A 286 -17.00 5.09 13.34
C VAL A 286 -17.64 3.70 13.34
N ALA A 287 -18.95 3.59 13.50
CA ALA A 287 -19.67 2.31 13.54
C ALA A 287 -19.53 1.51 12.24
N VAL A 288 -19.56 2.19 11.10
CA VAL A 288 -19.49 1.55 9.78
C VAL A 288 -18.05 1.27 9.36
N MET A 289 -17.09 2.13 9.66
CA MET A 289 -15.70 1.98 9.19
C MET A 289 -14.84 1.10 10.08
N LEU A 290 -14.98 1.20 11.42
CA LEU A 290 -14.07 0.54 12.36
C LEU A 290 -14.06 -0.99 12.24
N PRO A 291 -15.22 -1.71 12.25
CA PRO A 291 -15.20 -3.17 12.22
C PRO A 291 -14.64 -3.79 10.93
N PRO A 292 -15.02 -3.33 9.72
CA PRO A 292 -14.40 -3.82 8.49
C PRO A 292 -12.89 -3.59 8.45
N MET A 293 -12.42 -2.43 8.89
CA MET A 293 -10.98 -2.12 8.92
C MET A 293 -10.24 -2.97 9.93
N ALA A 294 -10.84 -3.21 11.11
CA ALA A 294 -10.26 -4.04 12.16
C ALA A 294 -10.13 -5.52 11.76
N LEU A 295 -10.95 -6.00 10.83
CA LEU A 295 -10.86 -7.35 10.26
C LEU A 295 -9.94 -7.41 9.05
N PHE A 296 -10.10 -6.47 8.10
CA PHE A 296 -9.37 -6.48 6.84
C PHE A 296 -7.85 -6.32 7.03
N PHE A 297 -7.43 -5.33 7.84
CA PHE A 297 -6.00 -5.05 7.96
C PHE A 297 -5.18 -6.18 8.60
N PRO A 298 -5.61 -6.82 9.69
CA PRO A 298 -4.91 -7.99 10.19
C PRO A 298 -4.86 -9.14 9.19
N LEU A 299 -5.98 -9.48 8.52
CA LEU A 299 -6.02 -10.54 7.50
C LEU A 299 -5.05 -10.25 6.36
N PHE A 300 -5.08 -9.02 5.84
CA PHE A 300 -4.20 -8.61 4.74
C PHE A 300 -2.72 -8.62 5.16
N THR A 301 -2.41 -8.12 6.37
CA THR A 301 -1.04 -8.13 6.89
C THR A 301 -0.53 -9.55 7.18
N LEU A 302 -1.41 -10.47 7.58
CA LEU A 302 -1.06 -11.88 7.70
C LEU A 302 -0.67 -12.49 6.34
N LEU A 303 -1.39 -12.16 5.27
CA LEU A 303 -1.05 -12.60 3.91
C LEU A 303 0.27 -11.97 3.43
N GLU A 304 0.53 -10.73 3.82
CA GLU A 304 1.79 -10.03 3.56
C GLU A 304 2.95 -10.75 4.25
N ASP A 305 2.84 -11.02 5.55
CA ASP A 305 3.87 -11.70 6.35
C ASP A 305 4.11 -13.15 5.90
N LEU A 306 3.06 -13.86 5.46
CA LEU A 306 3.17 -15.18 4.84
C LEU A 306 4.01 -15.15 3.55
N GLY A 307 4.17 -13.98 2.92
CA GLY A 307 4.81 -13.83 1.63
C GLY A 307 3.90 -14.17 0.44
N TYR A 308 2.57 -14.19 0.63
CA TYR A 308 1.63 -14.48 -0.44
C TYR A 308 1.47 -13.29 -1.42
N LEU A 309 1.48 -12.06 -0.92
CA LEU A 309 1.28 -10.86 -1.75
C LEU A 309 2.30 -10.71 -2.90
N PRO A 310 3.59 -11.02 -2.76
CA PRO A 310 4.51 -11.04 -3.89
C PRO A 310 4.09 -12.00 -5.02
N ARG A 311 3.40 -13.12 -4.70
CA ARG A 311 2.88 -14.06 -5.71
C ARG A 311 1.70 -13.48 -6.47
N VAL A 312 0.85 -12.72 -5.77
CA VAL A 312 -0.23 -11.93 -6.41
C VAL A 312 0.34 -10.91 -7.39
N ALA A 313 1.37 -10.15 -6.97
CA ALA A 313 2.05 -9.20 -7.84
C ALA A 313 2.67 -9.88 -9.06
N PHE A 314 3.30 -11.04 -8.88
CA PHE A 314 3.89 -11.83 -9.97
C PHE A 314 2.84 -12.26 -11.00
N ASN A 315 1.68 -12.77 -10.55
CA ASN A 315 0.61 -13.21 -11.45
C ASN A 315 0.02 -12.06 -12.27
N LEU A 316 -0.05 -10.86 -11.70
CA LEU A 316 -0.62 -9.68 -12.34
C LEU A 316 0.41 -8.80 -13.06
N ASP A 317 1.71 -9.04 -12.86
CA ASP A 317 2.79 -8.23 -13.43
C ASP A 317 2.68 -8.09 -14.95
N ARG A 318 2.36 -9.18 -15.65
CA ARG A 318 2.18 -9.17 -17.10
C ARG A 318 1.06 -8.23 -17.56
N CYS A 319 -0.07 -8.20 -16.82
CA CYS A 319 -1.19 -7.32 -17.13
C CYS A 319 -0.83 -5.85 -16.91
N PHE A 320 -0.12 -5.55 -15.81
CA PHE A 320 0.31 -4.18 -15.51
C PHE A 320 1.45 -3.71 -16.42
N ALA A 321 2.37 -4.59 -16.78
CA ALA A 321 3.47 -4.29 -17.70
C ALA A 321 2.96 -3.89 -19.10
N CYS A 322 1.91 -4.52 -19.62
CA CYS A 322 1.26 -4.11 -20.88
C CYS A 322 0.76 -2.66 -20.85
N CYS A 323 0.44 -2.13 -19.68
CA CYS A 323 -0.04 -0.76 -19.47
C CYS A 323 1.08 0.21 -19.05
N HIS A 324 2.36 -0.15 -19.24
CA HIS A 324 3.53 0.61 -18.78
C HIS A 324 3.54 0.92 -17.28
N ALA A 325 2.90 0.05 -16.49
CA ALA A 325 2.85 0.09 -15.05
C ALA A 325 3.68 -1.05 -14.45
N CYS A 326 4.08 -0.90 -13.19
CA CYS A 326 4.89 -1.89 -12.48
C CYS A 326 3.99 -2.95 -11.81
N GLY A 327 4.38 -4.21 -11.81
CA GLY A 327 3.65 -5.29 -11.13
C GLY A 327 3.41 -5.06 -9.64
N LYS A 328 4.25 -4.26 -8.98
CA LYS A 328 4.01 -3.82 -7.59
C LYS A 328 2.72 -3.00 -7.44
N GLN A 329 2.24 -2.35 -8.52
CA GLN A 329 0.97 -1.62 -8.52
C GLN A 329 -0.22 -2.56 -8.24
N ALA A 330 -0.16 -3.81 -8.64
CA ALA A 330 -1.17 -4.81 -8.31
C ALA A 330 -1.38 -4.95 -6.79
N LEU A 331 -0.30 -4.90 -6.01
CA LEU A 331 -0.39 -4.94 -4.54
C LEU A 331 -1.10 -3.71 -3.99
N THR A 332 -0.78 -2.53 -4.52
CA THR A 332 -1.41 -1.28 -4.06
C THR A 332 -2.88 -1.22 -4.42
N VAL A 333 -3.28 -1.78 -5.56
CA VAL A 333 -4.69 -1.96 -5.96
C VAL A 333 -5.40 -2.93 -5.01
N CYS A 334 -4.78 -4.09 -4.69
CA CYS A 334 -5.34 -5.02 -3.70
C CYS A 334 -5.53 -4.38 -2.32
N MET A 335 -4.58 -3.55 -1.87
CA MET A 335 -4.73 -2.77 -0.63
C MET A 335 -5.85 -1.72 -0.76
N GLY A 336 -6.00 -1.11 -1.94
CA GLY A 336 -7.02 -0.12 -2.28
C GLY A 336 -8.44 -0.66 -2.16
N PHE A 337 -8.69 -1.92 -2.51
CA PHE A 337 -9.99 -2.58 -2.31
C PHE A 337 -10.41 -2.59 -0.83
N GLY A 338 -9.47 -2.67 0.10
CA GLY A 338 -9.78 -2.50 1.51
C GLY A 338 -9.99 -1.03 1.87
N CYS A 339 -9.00 -0.19 1.56
CA CYS A 339 -9.02 1.25 1.83
C CYS A 339 -8.06 1.98 0.89
N ASN A 340 -8.54 2.96 0.14
CA ASN A 340 -7.72 3.74 -0.80
C ASN A 340 -6.56 4.47 -0.12
N ALA A 341 -6.76 5.02 1.09
CA ALA A 341 -5.68 5.66 1.84
C ALA A 341 -4.53 4.69 2.16
N VAL A 342 -4.86 3.41 2.41
CA VAL A 342 -3.84 2.36 2.62
C VAL A 342 -3.18 1.96 1.31
N GLY A 343 -3.95 1.84 0.22
CA GLY A 343 -3.41 1.62 -1.10
C GLY A 343 -2.40 2.70 -1.51
N VAL A 344 -2.74 3.98 -1.29
CA VAL A 344 -1.83 5.12 -1.53
C VAL A 344 -0.57 5.03 -0.67
N THR A 345 -0.70 4.72 0.61
CA THR A 345 0.48 4.53 1.49
C THR A 345 1.31 3.32 1.06
N GLY A 346 0.65 2.27 0.57
CA GLY A 346 1.29 1.08 0.01
C GLY A 346 2.13 1.35 -1.23
N CYS A 347 1.85 2.43 -1.97
CA CYS A 347 2.64 2.81 -3.15
C CYS A 347 4.12 3.13 -2.83
N ARG A 348 4.48 3.28 -1.56
CA ARG A 348 5.86 3.41 -1.12
C ARG A 348 6.75 2.21 -1.47
N ILE A 349 6.16 1.04 -1.72
CA ILE A 349 6.89 -0.16 -2.18
C ILE A 349 7.41 -0.03 -3.62
N ILE A 350 6.92 0.96 -4.36
CA ILE A 350 7.32 1.24 -5.74
C ILE A 350 8.51 2.19 -5.72
N ASP A 351 9.64 1.74 -6.22
CA ASP A 351 10.91 2.47 -6.14
C ASP A 351 10.92 3.69 -7.07
N SER A 352 10.44 3.53 -8.31
CA SER A 352 10.36 4.59 -9.30
C SER A 352 9.34 5.67 -8.89
N ARG A 353 9.78 6.93 -8.74
CA ARG A 353 8.90 8.07 -8.43
C ARG A 353 7.77 8.25 -9.45
N ARG A 354 8.07 8.04 -10.74
CA ARG A 354 7.10 8.11 -11.83
C ARG A 354 5.99 7.05 -11.65
N GLU A 355 6.37 5.79 -11.50
CA GLU A 355 5.44 4.68 -11.34
C GLU A 355 4.66 4.77 -10.04
N ARG A 356 5.29 5.25 -8.99
CA ARG A 356 4.64 5.54 -7.70
C ARG A 356 3.53 6.59 -7.85
N LEU A 357 3.78 7.67 -8.61
CA LEU A 357 2.76 8.69 -8.89
C LEU A 357 1.60 8.11 -9.72
N ILE A 358 1.89 7.31 -10.76
CA ILE A 358 0.85 6.62 -11.54
C ILE A 358 0.00 5.75 -10.60
N ALA A 359 0.62 4.94 -9.76
CA ALA A 359 -0.07 4.06 -8.82
C ALA A 359 -0.93 4.84 -7.82
N ILE A 360 -0.44 5.97 -7.29
CA ILE A 360 -1.19 6.85 -6.37
C ILE A 360 -2.43 7.42 -7.06
N LEU A 361 -2.27 7.96 -8.27
CA LEU A 361 -3.36 8.61 -9.01
C LEU A 361 -4.45 7.61 -9.42
N THR A 362 -4.05 6.43 -9.86
CA THR A 362 -4.99 5.39 -10.32
C THR A 362 -5.62 4.61 -9.18
N ASN A 363 -5.03 4.62 -7.98
CA ASN A 363 -5.64 4.00 -6.81
C ASN A 363 -6.99 4.64 -6.41
N ALA A 364 -7.24 5.89 -6.81
CA ALA A 364 -8.52 6.58 -6.61
C ALA A 364 -9.71 5.87 -7.29
N VAL A 365 -9.47 5.15 -8.38
CA VAL A 365 -10.48 4.39 -9.14
C VAL A 365 -10.75 3.02 -8.52
N THR A 366 -9.86 2.51 -7.67
CA THR A 366 -10.07 1.23 -7.00
C THR A 366 -11.22 1.35 -5.99
N PRO A 367 -12.29 0.53 -6.08
CA PRO A 367 -13.41 0.60 -5.14
C PRO A 367 -12.96 0.13 -3.76
N CYS A 368 -13.09 1.00 -2.77
CA CYS A 368 -12.80 0.64 -1.38
C CYS A 368 -14.02 -0.03 -0.71
N ASN A 369 -13.78 -0.64 0.44
CA ASN A 369 -14.81 -1.33 1.21
C ASN A 369 -16.04 -0.46 1.51
N GLY A 370 -15.87 0.86 1.69
CA GLY A 370 -16.96 1.79 1.94
C GLY A 370 -17.92 2.02 0.76
N ARG A 371 -17.54 1.63 -0.44
CA ARG A 371 -18.43 1.70 -1.62
C ARG A 371 -19.28 0.44 -1.78
N PHE A 372 -18.83 -0.71 -1.27
CA PHE A 372 -19.51 -2.00 -1.48
C PHE A 372 -20.94 -2.07 -0.93
N PRO A 373 -21.28 -1.54 0.28
CA PRO A 373 -22.64 -1.61 0.79
C PRO A 373 -23.66 -0.94 -0.15
N ALA A 374 -23.35 0.26 -0.64
CA ALA A 374 -24.22 0.97 -1.58
C ALA A 374 -24.37 0.21 -2.91
N LEU A 375 -23.25 -0.30 -3.47
CA LEU A 375 -23.27 -1.10 -4.70
C LEU A 375 -24.09 -2.37 -4.54
N LEU A 376 -23.93 -3.12 -3.45
CA LEU A 376 -24.69 -4.33 -3.15
C LEU A 376 -26.19 -4.04 -3.01
N THR A 377 -26.53 -3.00 -2.26
CA THR A 377 -27.93 -2.60 -2.07
C THR A 377 -28.59 -2.27 -3.42
N LEU A 378 -27.94 -1.48 -4.25
CA LEU A 378 -28.46 -1.13 -5.57
C LEU A 378 -28.55 -2.33 -6.51
N CYS A 379 -27.55 -3.22 -6.49
CA CYS A 379 -27.61 -4.47 -7.26
C CYS A 379 -28.81 -5.33 -6.85
N THR A 380 -29.08 -5.47 -5.55
CA THR A 380 -30.18 -6.29 -5.05
C THR A 380 -31.55 -5.67 -5.32
N VAL A 381 -31.69 -4.35 -5.17
CA VAL A 381 -32.96 -3.62 -5.34
C VAL A 381 -33.37 -3.54 -6.81
N PHE A 382 -32.45 -3.19 -7.71
CA PHE A 382 -32.81 -2.89 -9.11
C PHE A 382 -32.58 -4.06 -10.08
N PHE A 383 -31.71 -5.02 -9.74
CA PHE A 383 -31.39 -6.15 -10.62
C PHE A 383 -31.82 -7.52 -10.06
N GLY A 384 -32.57 -7.52 -8.94
CA GLY A 384 -33.06 -8.74 -8.29
C GLY A 384 -31.93 -9.49 -7.54
N GLY A 385 -32.27 -10.26 -6.54
CA GLY A 385 -31.28 -11.07 -5.81
C GLY A 385 -30.74 -12.23 -6.67
N GLY A 386 -29.63 -12.84 -6.21
CA GLY A 386 -29.12 -14.07 -6.80
C GLY A 386 -27.96 -13.87 -7.80
N LEU A 387 -27.91 -14.71 -8.83
CA LEU A 387 -26.76 -14.82 -9.74
C LEU A 387 -26.55 -13.55 -10.60
N LEU A 388 -27.63 -12.87 -10.99
CA LEU A 388 -27.52 -11.65 -11.80
C LEU A 388 -26.86 -10.50 -11.03
N SER A 389 -27.26 -10.26 -9.79
CA SER A 389 -26.62 -9.24 -8.93
C SER A 389 -25.16 -9.55 -8.65
N ALA A 390 -24.85 -10.84 -8.41
CA ALA A 390 -23.46 -11.28 -8.23
C ALA A 390 -22.65 -11.07 -9.52
N GLY A 391 -23.21 -11.41 -10.68
CA GLY A 391 -22.56 -11.19 -11.97
C GLY A 391 -22.31 -9.70 -12.26
N LEU A 392 -23.29 -8.84 -11.98
CA LEU A 392 -23.15 -7.39 -12.13
C LEU A 392 -22.05 -6.83 -11.20
N MET A 393 -22.00 -7.30 -9.95
CA MET A 393 -20.96 -6.87 -9.00
C MET A 393 -19.56 -7.27 -9.48
N VAL A 394 -19.40 -8.50 -9.98
CA VAL A 394 -18.12 -8.95 -10.58
C VAL A 394 -17.79 -8.10 -11.83
N GLY A 395 -18.79 -7.80 -12.67
CA GLY A 395 -18.61 -6.91 -13.83
C GLY A 395 -18.14 -5.51 -13.44
N LEU A 396 -18.72 -4.92 -12.40
CA LEU A 396 -18.31 -3.60 -11.87
C LEU A 396 -16.88 -3.64 -11.32
N MET A 397 -16.47 -4.72 -10.66
CA MET A 397 -15.10 -4.89 -10.19
C MET A 397 -14.13 -5.02 -11.37
N ALA A 398 -14.45 -5.84 -12.36
CA ALA A 398 -13.66 -5.98 -13.58
C ALA A 398 -13.53 -4.65 -14.33
N PHE A 399 -14.62 -3.88 -14.45
CA PHE A 399 -14.64 -2.55 -15.02
C PHE A 399 -13.69 -1.58 -14.27
N SER A 400 -13.72 -1.59 -12.94
CA SER A 400 -12.82 -0.76 -12.12
C SER A 400 -11.34 -1.11 -12.36
N VAL A 401 -10.99 -2.39 -12.42
CA VAL A 401 -9.62 -2.83 -12.74
C VAL A 401 -9.23 -2.40 -14.16
N ALA A 402 -10.12 -2.57 -15.14
CA ALA A 402 -9.88 -2.13 -16.51
C ALA A 402 -9.66 -0.61 -16.60
N MET A 403 -10.44 0.18 -15.86
CA MET A 403 -10.26 1.64 -15.77
C MET A 403 -8.94 2.01 -15.10
N THR A 404 -8.53 1.29 -14.05
CA THR A 404 -7.21 1.48 -13.40
C THR A 404 -6.06 1.25 -14.39
N LEU A 405 -6.13 0.18 -15.18
CA LEU A 405 -5.15 -0.13 -16.22
C LEU A 405 -5.17 0.92 -17.35
N GLY A 406 -6.36 1.30 -17.82
CA GLY A 406 -6.55 2.32 -18.86
C GLY A 406 -6.00 3.68 -18.43
N LEU A 407 -6.28 4.13 -17.20
CA LEU A 407 -5.73 5.37 -16.65
C LEU A 407 -4.22 5.29 -16.45
N SER A 408 -3.68 4.15 -16.01
CA SER A 408 -2.23 3.93 -15.92
C SER A 408 -1.56 4.09 -17.28
N PHE A 409 -2.14 3.49 -18.31
CA PHE A 409 -1.67 3.62 -19.70
C PHE A 409 -1.75 5.07 -20.20
N LEU A 410 -2.87 5.75 -19.97
CA LEU A 410 -3.07 7.14 -20.36
C LEU A 410 -2.04 8.06 -19.70
N LEU A 411 -1.88 7.95 -18.37
CA LEU A 411 -0.94 8.77 -17.60
C LEU A 411 0.51 8.51 -18.03
N SER A 412 0.87 7.26 -18.35
CA SER A 412 2.22 6.89 -18.79
C SER A 412 2.57 7.46 -20.16
N ARG A 413 1.57 7.71 -21.03
CA ARG A 413 1.78 8.30 -22.36
C ARG A 413 1.64 9.81 -22.40
N THR A 414 0.94 10.41 -21.45
CA THR A 414 0.64 11.85 -21.44
C THR A 414 1.52 12.62 -20.46
N ILE A 415 1.17 12.61 -19.17
CA ILE A 415 1.76 13.46 -18.13
C ILE A 415 3.05 12.86 -17.58
N LEU A 416 3.08 11.54 -17.36
CA LEU A 416 4.17 10.82 -16.71
C LEU A 416 4.91 9.93 -17.73
N LYS A 417 5.42 10.54 -18.81
CA LYS A 417 6.18 9.84 -19.85
C LYS A 417 7.47 9.22 -19.31
N GLY A 418 7.85 8.06 -19.83
CA GLY A 418 9.10 7.38 -19.50
C GLY A 418 9.01 5.87 -19.73
N GLN A 419 10.16 5.20 -19.70
CA GLN A 419 10.22 3.73 -19.78
C GLN A 419 9.86 3.10 -18.44
N PRO A 420 9.14 1.97 -18.42
CA PRO A 420 8.91 1.21 -17.20
C PRO A 420 10.25 0.74 -16.62
N SER A 421 10.37 0.73 -15.30
CA SER A 421 11.54 0.17 -14.65
C SER A 421 11.59 -1.34 -14.90
N ALA A 422 12.75 -1.85 -15.32
CA ALA A 422 12.98 -3.29 -15.43
C ALA A 422 13.05 -3.87 -14.01
N TYR A 423 11.94 -4.44 -13.55
CA TYR A 423 11.85 -5.03 -12.22
C TYR A 423 11.84 -6.55 -12.29
N THR A 424 12.84 -7.16 -11.69
CA THR A 424 12.81 -8.61 -11.42
C THR A 424 12.08 -8.84 -10.10
N LEU A 425 10.83 -9.29 -10.19
CA LEU A 425 10.04 -9.60 -9.01
C LEU A 425 10.61 -10.84 -8.31
N GLU A 426 11.12 -10.65 -7.12
CA GLU A 426 11.64 -11.72 -6.29
C GLU A 426 10.57 -12.27 -5.39
N LEU A 427 10.38 -13.57 -5.43
CA LEU A 427 9.48 -14.28 -4.55
C LEU A 427 10.21 -14.61 -3.23
N PRO A 428 9.91 -13.90 -2.14
CA PRO A 428 10.48 -14.22 -0.84
C PRO A 428 9.99 -15.60 -0.38
N PRO A 429 10.77 -16.32 0.44
CA PRO A 429 10.33 -17.58 1.01
C PRO A 429 9.09 -17.41 1.88
N PHE A 430 8.23 -18.43 1.93
CA PHE A 430 7.11 -18.45 2.87
C PHE A 430 7.62 -18.42 4.30
N ARG A 431 7.08 -17.50 5.10
CA ARG A 431 7.43 -17.34 6.52
C ARG A 431 6.21 -17.63 7.38
N LYS A 432 6.42 -18.23 8.56
CA LYS A 432 5.35 -18.38 9.55
C LYS A 432 5.04 -16.99 10.14
N PRO A 433 3.81 -16.47 10.00
CA PRO A 433 3.47 -15.15 10.52
C PRO A 433 3.44 -15.16 12.05
N GLN A 434 3.83 -14.04 12.66
CA GLN A 434 3.70 -13.83 14.10
C GLN A 434 2.32 -13.25 14.40
N VAL A 435 1.28 -14.10 14.37
CA VAL A 435 -0.14 -13.71 14.41
C VAL A 435 -0.45 -12.65 15.46
N GLY A 436 -0.06 -12.86 16.73
CA GLY A 436 -0.35 -11.90 17.81
C GLY A 436 0.26 -10.52 17.61
N LYS A 437 1.54 -10.44 17.21
CA LYS A 437 2.22 -9.17 16.95
C LYS A 437 1.63 -8.45 15.71
N VAL A 438 1.27 -9.22 14.69
CA VAL A 438 0.66 -8.69 13.46
C VAL A 438 -0.69 -8.06 13.76
N ILE A 439 -1.56 -8.75 14.53
CA ILE A 439 -2.88 -8.25 14.91
C ILE A 439 -2.75 -6.95 15.70
N VAL A 440 -1.97 -6.94 16.77
CA VAL A 440 -1.80 -5.75 17.62
C VAL A 440 -1.26 -4.56 16.83
N ARG A 441 -0.20 -4.79 16.05
CA ARG A 441 0.42 -3.74 15.22
C ARG A 441 -0.53 -3.21 14.14
N SER A 442 -1.30 -4.09 13.51
CA SER A 442 -2.25 -3.73 12.46
C SER A 442 -3.41 -2.89 13.02
N LEU A 443 -3.93 -3.24 14.20
CA LEU A 443 -4.99 -2.49 14.87
C LEU A 443 -4.50 -1.12 15.35
N LEU A 444 -3.37 -1.04 16.04
CA LEU A 444 -2.87 0.21 16.60
C LEU A 444 -2.27 1.14 15.54
N ASP A 445 -1.42 0.61 14.66
CA ASP A 445 -0.67 1.44 13.72
C ASP A 445 -1.44 1.81 12.45
N ARG A 446 -2.33 0.93 11.98
CA ARG A 446 -3.10 1.16 10.75
C ARG A 446 -4.53 1.60 11.05
N THR A 447 -5.31 0.78 11.74
CA THR A 447 -6.74 1.04 11.97
C THR A 447 -6.97 2.30 12.78
N LEU A 448 -6.33 2.44 13.94
CA LEU A 448 -6.55 3.59 14.82
C LEU A 448 -6.14 4.92 14.19
N ARG A 449 -5.01 4.97 13.48
CA ARG A 449 -4.57 6.23 12.81
C ARG A 449 -5.52 6.68 11.69
N ILE A 450 -6.07 5.73 10.93
CA ILE A 450 -7.00 6.06 9.86
C ILE A 450 -8.33 6.49 10.45
N LEU A 451 -8.79 5.79 11.49
CA LEU A 451 -10.02 6.15 12.21
C LEU A 451 -9.95 7.55 12.80
N LEU A 452 -8.86 7.90 13.48
CA LEU A 452 -8.67 9.26 14.02
C LEU A 452 -8.74 10.34 12.93
N ARG A 453 -8.15 10.08 11.74
CA ARG A 453 -8.28 11.01 10.61
C ARG A 453 -9.70 11.08 10.07
N ALA A 454 -10.42 9.97 10.01
CA ALA A 454 -11.82 9.96 9.57
C ALA A 454 -12.69 10.77 10.51
N VAL A 455 -12.52 10.61 11.83
CA VAL A 455 -13.24 11.37 12.87
C VAL A 455 -12.96 12.87 12.77
N THR A 456 -11.69 13.29 12.62
CA THR A 456 -11.33 14.71 12.52
C THR A 456 -11.92 15.41 11.30
N VAL A 457 -12.30 14.66 10.27
CA VAL A 457 -12.98 15.21 9.09
C VAL A 457 -14.50 15.06 9.20
N ALA A 458 -14.99 13.93 9.73
CA ALA A 458 -16.43 13.66 9.85
C ALA A 458 -17.14 14.64 10.78
N ALA A 459 -16.52 15.02 11.89
CA ALA A 459 -17.13 15.91 12.87
C ALA A 459 -17.48 17.31 12.30
N PRO A 460 -16.53 18.06 11.69
CA PRO A 460 -16.86 19.36 11.08
C PRO A 460 -17.78 19.23 9.87
N CYS A 461 -17.64 18.15 9.07
CA CYS A 461 -18.54 17.93 7.95
C CYS A 461 -19.97 17.64 8.40
N GLY A 462 -20.15 16.87 9.46
CA GLY A 462 -21.48 16.64 10.06
C GLY A 462 -22.15 17.94 10.53
N LEU A 463 -21.37 18.85 11.12
CA LEU A 463 -21.88 20.18 11.48
C LEU A 463 -22.32 20.97 10.24
N ILE A 464 -21.51 20.97 9.17
CA ILE A 464 -21.84 21.64 7.92
C ILE A 464 -23.12 21.04 7.31
N LEU A 465 -23.26 19.72 7.30
CA LEU A 465 -24.45 19.03 6.81
C LEU A 465 -25.70 19.44 7.58
N TYR A 466 -25.63 19.49 8.90
CA TYR A 466 -26.72 19.95 9.74
C TYR A 466 -27.11 21.39 9.43
N LEU A 467 -26.13 22.29 9.30
CA LEU A 467 -26.39 23.71 8.98
C LEU A 467 -27.02 23.87 7.59
N LEU A 468 -26.56 23.09 6.59
CA LEU A 468 -27.15 23.12 5.26
C LEU A 468 -28.60 22.63 5.23
N GLY A 469 -28.95 21.65 6.08
CA GLY A 469 -30.28 21.07 6.16
C GLY A 469 -31.25 21.93 6.96
N SER A 470 -30.76 22.62 8.01
CA SER A 470 -31.60 23.40 8.97
C SER A 470 -31.68 24.89 8.71
N LEU A 471 -30.84 25.47 7.85
CA LEU A 471 -30.87 26.89 7.51
C LEU A 471 -31.40 27.13 6.09
N PRO A 472 -32.17 28.22 5.84
CA PRO A 472 -32.84 29.08 6.83
C PRO A 472 -34.00 28.33 7.50
N GLN A 473 -34.41 28.78 8.68
CA GLN A 473 -35.52 28.18 9.44
C GLN A 473 -36.88 28.38 8.75
N GLU A 474 -37.00 29.43 7.94
CA GLU A 474 -38.17 29.71 7.11
C GLU A 474 -37.80 29.65 5.62
N GLY A 475 -38.50 28.83 4.87
CA GLY A 475 -38.29 28.64 3.42
C GLY A 475 -37.42 27.44 3.03
N PRO A 476 -37.03 27.32 1.74
CA PRO A 476 -36.26 26.19 1.26
C PRO A 476 -34.85 26.19 1.88
N SER A 477 -34.46 25.03 2.45
CA SER A 477 -33.14 24.85 3.08
C SER A 477 -31.99 25.11 2.10
N LEU A 478 -30.81 25.43 2.61
CA LEU A 478 -29.61 25.56 1.78
C LEU A 478 -29.29 24.26 1.03
N LEU A 479 -29.60 23.10 1.63
CA LEU A 479 -29.47 21.80 1.01
C LEU A 479 -30.36 21.70 -0.23
N SER A 480 -31.65 22.11 -0.12
CA SER A 480 -32.57 22.08 -1.26
C SER A 480 -32.15 23.01 -2.41
N ARG A 481 -31.57 24.18 -2.06
CA ARG A 481 -30.99 25.11 -3.05
C ARG A 481 -29.80 24.49 -3.76
N LEU A 482 -28.92 23.81 -3.04
CA LEU A 482 -27.77 23.11 -3.61
C LEU A 482 -28.21 21.98 -4.55
N VAL A 483 -29.19 21.17 -4.15
CA VAL A 483 -29.77 20.12 -4.99
C VAL A 483 -30.32 20.72 -6.30
N ARG A 484 -31.10 21.79 -6.21
CA ARG A 484 -31.68 22.47 -7.40
C ARG A 484 -30.61 23.09 -8.31
N LEU A 485 -29.53 23.62 -7.73
CA LEU A 485 -28.41 24.19 -8.47
C LEU A 485 -27.65 23.13 -9.26
N LEU A 486 -27.46 21.94 -8.66
CA LEU A 486 -26.74 20.83 -9.30
C LEU A 486 -27.64 19.97 -10.23
N ASP A 487 -28.96 20.12 -10.15
CA ASP A 487 -29.91 19.31 -10.93
C ASP A 487 -29.73 19.40 -12.44
N PRO A 488 -29.58 20.60 -13.06
CA PRO A 488 -29.35 20.67 -14.51
C PRO A 488 -28.06 19.99 -14.96
N VAL A 489 -27.00 20.08 -14.11
CA VAL A 489 -25.74 19.37 -14.38
C VAL A 489 -25.92 17.87 -14.21
N GLY A 490 -26.57 17.42 -13.14
CA GLY A 490 -26.83 16.01 -12.88
C GLY A 490 -27.60 15.36 -14.03
N ARG A 491 -28.71 15.97 -14.42
CA ARG A 491 -29.54 15.49 -15.55
C ARG A 491 -28.78 15.44 -16.86
N ALA A 492 -27.84 16.34 -17.11
CA ALA A 492 -27.01 16.29 -18.30
C ALA A 492 -26.17 15.00 -18.41
N PHE A 493 -25.84 14.36 -17.28
CA PHE A 493 -25.05 13.13 -17.22
C PHE A 493 -25.86 11.87 -16.84
N GLY A 494 -27.21 11.93 -16.84
CA GLY A 494 -28.05 10.79 -16.44
C GLY A 494 -28.10 10.53 -14.92
N LEU A 495 -27.68 11.51 -14.15
CA LEU A 495 -27.80 11.60 -12.69
C LEU A 495 -28.83 12.70 -12.37
N ASP A 496 -28.98 13.08 -11.12
CA ASP A 496 -29.79 14.24 -10.70
C ASP A 496 -29.08 15.08 -9.63
N GLY A 497 -29.69 16.21 -9.26
CA GLY A 497 -29.09 17.12 -8.31
C GLY A 497 -28.92 16.53 -6.90
N ALA A 498 -29.83 15.63 -6.46
CA ALA A 498 -29.74 14.97 -5.16
C ALA A 498 -28.57 13.98 -5.14
N ILE A 499 -28.38 13.22 -6.22
CA ILE A 499 -27.25 12.29 -6.38
C ILE A 499 -25.93 13.05 -6.35
N LEU A 500 -25.77 14.11 -7.16
CA LEU A 500 -24.53 14.90 -7.18
C LEU A 500 -24.25 15.58 -5.83
N THR A 501 -25.30 16.07 -5.16
CA THR A 501 -25.16 16.63 -3.81
C THR A 501 -24.73 15.57 -2.81
N GLY A 502 -25.29 14.35 -2.89
CA GLY A 502 -24.88 13.22 -2.06
C GLY A 502 -23.39 12.86 -2.23
N PHE A 503 -22.89 12.84 -3.46
CA PHE A 503 -21.44 12.62 -3.72
C PHE A 503 -20.59 13.78 -3.21
N LEU A 504 -20.99 15.03 -3.43
CA LEU A 504 -20.23 16.21 -2.99
C LEU A 504 -20.11 16.25 -1.46
N LEU A 505 -21.23 16.08 -0.77
CA LEU A 505 -21.28 16.10 0.69
C LEU A 505 -20.77 14.80 1.32
N GLY A 506 -20.72 13.70 0.56
CA GLY A 506 -20.13 12.42 0.94
C GLY A 506 -18.60 12.38 0.93
N LEU A 507 -17.94 13.52 0.66
CA LEU A 507 -16.48 13.63 0.67
C LEU A 507 -15.79 13.10 1.95
N PRO A 508 -16.36 13.22 3.17
CA PRO A 508 -15.76 12.64 4.38
C PRO A 508 -15.63 11.12 4.32
N ALA A 509 -16.68 10.45 3.86
CA ALA A 509 -16.77 8.98 3.83
C ALA A 509 -17.73 8.52 2.72
N ASN A 510 -17.29 7.58 1.89
CA ASN A 510 -18.07 7.10 0.75
C ASN A 510 -19.34 6.33 1.19
N GLU A 511 -19.37 5.82 2.41
CA GLU A 511 -20.49 5.09 2.99
C GLU A 511 -21.74 5.95 3.17
N ILE A 512 -21.58 7.25 3.40
CA ILE A 512 -22.70 8.17 3.66
C ILE A 512 -23.29 8.77 2.39
N VAL A 513 -22.73 8.50 1.22
CA VAL A 513 -23.21 9.07 -0.06
C VAL A 513 -24.68 8.72 -0.32
N LEU A 514 -25.06 7.45 -0.19
CA LEU A 514 -26.43 7.01 -0.45
C LEU A 514 -27.44 7.58 0.57
N PRO A 515 -27.20 7.56 1.90
CA PRO A 515 -28.00 8.28 2.87
C PRO A 515 -28.14 9.78 2.58
N LEU A 516 -27.06 10.46 2.19
CA LEU A 516 -27.10 11.89 1.85
C LEU A 516 -27.90 12.18 0.58
N THR A 517 -27.87 11.27 -0.39
CA THR A 517 -28.73 11.36 -1.58
C THR A 517 -30.21 11.32 -1.19
N LEU A 518 -30.60 10.44 -0.25
CA LEU A 518 -31.96 10.37 0.26
C LEU A 518 -32.36 11.65 1.00
N GLN A 519 -31.49 12.18 1.87
CA GLN A 519 -31.71 13.48 2.52
C GLN A 519 -31.87 14.61 1.49
N GLY A 520 -31.14 14.57 0.38
CA GLY A 520 -31.32 15.51 -0.73
C GLY A 520 -32.74 15.43 -1.34
N TYR A 521 -33.28 14.23 -1.53
CA TYR A 521 -34.66 14.07 -2.01
C TYR A 521 -35.72 14.52 -0.99
N GLU A 522 -35.51 14.27 0.30
CA GLU A 522 -36.36 14.77 1.37
C GLU A 522 -36.36 16.32 1.40
N ALA A 523 -35.18 16.93 1.26
CA ALA A 523 -35.02 18.38 1.27
C ALA A 523 -35.75 19.10 0.13
N VAL A 524 -35.92 18.45 -1.03
CA VAL A 524 -36.68 19.00 -2.17
C VAL A 524 -38.15 18.54 -2.17
N GLY A 525 -38.59 17.76 -1.17
CA GLY A 525 -39.96 17.27 -1.05
C GLY A 525 -40.32 16.12 -2.01
N ALA A 526 -39.31 15.48 -2.61
CA ALA A 526 -39.51 14.31 -3.47
C ALA A 526 -39.79 13.03 -2.67
N LEU A 527 -39.45 13.01 -1.37
CA LEU A 527 -39.73 11.90 -0.44
C LEU A 527 -40.33 12.45 0.87
N PRO A 528 -41.34 11.78 1.46
CA PRO A 528 -41.81 12.11 2.80
C PRO A 528 -40.73 11.75 3.84
N SER A 529 -40.56 12.58 4.87
CA SER A 529 -39.57 12.42 5.96
C SER A 529 -39.68 11.10 6.75
N ALA A 530 -40.75 10.33 6.57
CA ALA A 530 -41.00 9.04 7.21
C ALA A 530 -40.59 7.82 6.35
N ALA A 531 -40.11 8.00 5.12
CA ALA A 531 -39.80 6.90 4.20
C ALA A 531 -38.46 6.16 4.49
N SER A 532 -37.79 6.51 5.60
CA SER A 532 -36.48 5.96 5.97
C SER A 532 -36.47 4.47 6.41
N GLY A 533 -37.61 3.77 6.36
CA GLY A 533 -37.72 2.37 6.82
C GLY A 533 -37.16 1.31 5.88
N ALA A 534 -37.12 1.55 4.54
CA ALA A 534 -36.58 0.60 3.56
C ALA A 534 -36.00 1.37 2.35
N LEU A 535 -34.69 1.26 2.15
CA LEU A 535 -33.94 1.95 1.09
C LEU A 535 -34.49 1.71 -0.32
N GLY A 536 -34.86 0.47 -0.66
CA GLY A 536 -35.36 0.11 -1.99
C GLY A 536 -36.66 0.84 -2.38
N PRO A 537 -37.73 0.77 -1.59
CA PRO A 537 -38.96 1.52 -1.83
C PRO A 537 -38.75 3.03 -1.92
N ALA A 538 -37.89 3.60 -1.08
CA ALA A 538 -37.60 5.03 -1.10
C ALA A 538 -36.95 5.47 -2.43
N LEU A 539 -35.98 4.73 -2.93
CA LEU A 539 -35.32 5.02 -4.21
C LEU A 539 -36.29 4.87 -5.40
N LEU A 540 -37.16 3.87 -5.38
CA LEU A 540 -38.18 3.68 -6.41
C LEU A 540 -39.21 4.84 -6.38
N ALA A 541 -39.64 5.27 -5.19
CA ALA A 541 -40.52 6.42 -5.02
C ALA A 541 -39.88 7.74 -5.49
N ALA A 542 -38.53 7.89 -5.34
CA ALA A 542 -37.75 8.99 -5.89
C ALA A 542 -37.61 8.94 -7.44
N GLY A 543 -38.19 7.94 -8.11
CA GLY A 543 -38.16 7.82 -9.57
C GLY A 543 -36.90 7.15 -10.14
N TRP A 544 -36.13 6.44 -9.32
CA TRP A 544 -34.95 5.72 -9.82
C TRP A 544 -35.33 4.59 -10.78
N THR A 545 -34.62 4.55 -11.88
CA THR A 545 -34.69 3.46 -12.86
C THR A 545 -33.46 2.54 -12.71
N ARG A 546 -33.47 1.40 -13.39
CA ARG A 546 -32.28 0.53 -13.47
C ARG A 546 -31.07 1.25 -14.05
N TRP A 547 -31.31 2.19 -14.97
CA TRP A 547 -30.26 2.98 -15.61
C TRP A 547 -29.68 4.04 -14.67
N THR A 548 -30.54 4.71 -13.89
CA THR A 548 -30.09 5.65 -12.84
C THR A 548 -29.25 4.93 -11.79
N ALA A 549 -29.69 3.72 -11.37
CA ALA A 549 -28.93 2.90 -10.44
C ALA A 549 -27.57 2.47 -11.04
N LEU A 550 -27.53 2.08 -12.32
CA LEU A 550 -26.29 1.74 -13.01
C LEU A 550 -25.34 2.96 -13.11
N ALA A 551 -25.86 4.12 -13.51
CA ALA A 551 -25.10 5.37 -13.58
C ALA A 551 -24.54 5.76 -12.21
N PHE A 552 -25.33 5.68 -11.13
CA PHE A 552 -24.85 5.89 -9.78
C PHE A 552 -23.74 4.92 -9.38
N MET A 553 -23.90 3.61 -9.67
CA MET A 553 -22.90 2.60 -9.35
C MET A 553 -21.57 2.86 -10.08
N VAL A 554 -21.65 3.16 -11.38
CA VAL A 554 -20.46 3.48 -12.20
C VAL A 554 -19.81 4.78 -11.72
N PHE A 555 -20.58 5.82 -11.44
CA PHE A 555 -20.06 7.07 -10.91
C PHE A 555 -19.46 6.88 -9.52
N SER A 556 -20.07 6.04 -8.67
CA SER A 556 -19.51 5.66 -7.38
C SER A 556 -18.13 5.01 -7.50
N LEU A 557 -17.85 4.26 -8.56
CA LEU A 557 -16.51 3.69 -8.81
C LEU A 557 -15.50 4.74 -9.29
N LEU A 558 -15.94 5.73 -10.06
CA LEU A 558 -15.08 6.67 -10.79
C LEU A 558 -15.09 8.10 -10.23
N HIS A 559 -15.82 8.41 -9.15
CA HIS A 559 -15.78 9.74 -8.55
C HIS A 559 -14.52 9.93 -7.68
N PHE A 560 -14.30 11.16 -7.24
CA PHE A 560 -13.17 11.51 -6.37
C PHE A 560 -13.11 10.64 -5.10
N PRO A 561 -11.90 10.32 -4.60
CA PRO A 561 -11.76 9.54 -3.37
C PRO A 561 -12.10 10.38 -2.13
N CYS A 562 -12.40 9.70 -1.00
CA CYS A 562 -12.73 10.37 0.26
C CYS A 562 -11.59 11.28 0.74
N SER A 563 -11.94 12.26 1.58
CA SER A 563 -11.02 13.27 2.13
C SER A 563 -9.78 12.67 2.81
N THR A 564 -9.95 11.55 3.54
CA THR A 564 -8.83 10.83 4.16
C THR A 564 -7.82 10.36 3.11
N THR A 565 -8.29 9.90 1.96
CA THR A 565 -7.43 9.49 0.84
C THR A 565 -6.75 10.70 0.21
N LEU A 566 -7.48 11.79 -0.05
CA LEU A 566 -6.93 13.02 -0.60
C LEU A 566 -5.83 13.62 0.29
N LEU A 567 -6.05 13.68 1.60
CA LEU A 567 -5.05 14.13 2.57
C LEU A 567 -3.82 13.19 2.61
N THR A 568 -4.04 11.89 2.39
CA THR A 568 -2.94 10.93 2.30
C THR A 568 -2.15 11.13 1.01
N ILE A 569 -2.81 11.35 -0.13
CA ILE A 569 -2.16 11.67 -1.42
C ILE A 569 -1.31 12.93 -1.29
N LYS A 570 -1.86 14.00 -0.68
CA LYS A 570 -1.08 15.23 -0.40
C LYS A 570 0.17 14.94 0.42
N LYS A 571 0.04 14.12 1.46
CA LYS A 571 1.17 13.75 2.33
C LYS A 571 2.23 12.96 1.58
N GLU A 572 1.83 12.01 0.72
CA GLU A 572 2.76 11.14 -0.03
C GLU A 572 3.43 11.85 -1.22
N THR A 573 2.71 12.77 -1.87
CA THR A 573 3.21 13.49 -3.05
C THR A 573 3.86 14.84 -2.71
N GLY A 574 3.55 15.41 -1.55
CA GLY A 574 3.96 16.76 -1.14
C GLY A 574 3.26 17.88 -1.94
N SER A 575 2.36 17.58 -2.86
CA SER A 575 1.80 18.54 -3.83
C SER A 575 0.27 18.56 -3.82
N TRP A 576 -0.32 19.76 -3.79
CA TRP A 576 -1.76 19.95 -4.00
C TRP A 576 -2.19 19.71 -5.44
N GLY A 577 -1.30 19.97 -6.43
CA GLY A 577 -1.61 19.73 -7.84
C GLY A 577 -1.86 18.25 -8.13
N TRP A 578 -1.03 17.35 -7.61
CA TRP A 578 -1.27 15.90 -7.73
C TRP A 578 -2.52 15.44 -6.97
N THR A 579 -2.81 16.06 -5.82
CA THR A 579 -4.03 15.76 -5.07
C THR A 579 -5.28 16.18 -5.83
N LEU A 580 -5.29 17.37 -6.42
CA LEU A 580 -6.39 17.85 -7.24
C LEU A 580 -6.57 16.98 -8.50
N LEU A 581 -5.47 16.63 -9.17
CA LEU A 581 -5.52 15.75 -10.32
C LEU A 581 -6.11 14.38 -9.97
N SER A 582 -5.78 13.82 -8.81
CA SER A 582 -6.34 12.55 -8.33
C SER A 582 -7.85 12.60 -8.03
N ALA A 583 -8.39 13.78 -7.78
CA ALA A 583 -9.83 13.98 -7.61
C ALA A 583 -10.52 14.23 -8.97
N LEU A 584 -9.98 15.13 -9.78
CA LEU A 584 -10.60 15.56 -11.03
C LEU A 584 -10.57 14.46 -12.10
N LEU A 585 -9.44 13.75 -12.24
CA LEU A 585 -9.26 12.76 -13.30
C LEU A 585 -10.35 11.67 -13.25
N PRO A 586 -10.54 10.92 -12.16
CA PRO A 586 -11.57 9.89 -12.09
C PRO A 586 -12.98 10.49 -12.21
N THR A 587 -13.24 11.67 -11.64
CA THR A 587 -14.56 12.31 -11.69
C THR A 587 -14.95 12.67 -13.12
N ILE A 588 -14.03 13.24 -13.91
CA ILE A 588 -14.28 13.56 -15.32
C ILE A 588 -14.57 12.28 -16.11
N PHE A 589 -13.77 11.23 -15.92
CA PHE A 589 -14.04 9.94 -16.58
C PHE A 589 -15.37 9.34 -16.12
N GLY A 590 -15.72 9.46 -14.84
CA GLY A 590 -17.00 9.00 -14.31
C GLY A 590 -18.18 9.70 -14.97
N LEU A 591 -18.14 11.03 -15.10
CA LEU A 591 -19.16 11.81 -15.78
C LEU A 591 -19.26 11.45 -17.27
N LEU A 592 -18.13 11.26 -17.95
CA LEU A 592 -18.12 10.84 -19.36
C LEU A 592 -18.79 9.47 -19.56
N VAL A 593 -18.49 8.50 -18.70
CA VAL A 593 -19.13 7.17 -18.77
C VAL A 593 -20.62 7.27 -18.46
N CYS A 594 -21.02 8.06 -17.47
CA CYS A 594 -22.44 8.32 -17.19
C CYS A 594 -23.16 8.98 -18.38
N LEU A 595 -22.53 9.92 -19.07
CA LEU A 595 -23.05 10.52 -20.29
C LEU A 595 -23.27 9.47 -21.40
N ILE A 596 -22.31 8.55 -21.58
CA ILE A 596 -22.44 7.45 -22.55
C ILE A 596 -23.62 6.56 -22.17
N ILE A 597 -23.77 6.18 -20.90
CA ILE A 597 -24.91 5.39 -20.41
C ILE A 597 -26.21 6.11 -20.73
N ARG A 598 -26.29 7.42 -20.47
CA ARG A 598 -27.47 8.22 -20.75
C ARG A 598 -27.83 8.22 -22.25
N ILE A 599 -26.83 8.45 -23.12
CA ILE A 599 -27.06 8.47 -24.58
C ILE A 599 -27.57 7.12 -25.09
N LEU A 600 -27.09 6.02 -24.51
CA LEU A 600 -27.52 4.66 -24.87
C LEU A 600 -28.92 4.30 -24.33
N THR A 601 -29.47 5.10 -23.43
CA THR A 601 -30.75 4.83 -22.73
C THR A 601 -31.88 5.80 -23.12
N ILE A 602 -31.57 6.83 -23.93
CA ILE A 602 -32.56 7.70 -24.61
C ILE A 602 -32.96 7.03 -25.92
#